data_d448d2030eb2bd8436ad9b6f73f8f78e
#
_entry.id   d448d2030eb2bd8436ad9b6f73f8f78e
#
_cell.length_a   1.000
_cell.length_b   1.000
_cell.length_c   1.000
_cell.angle_alpha   90.00
_cell.angle_beta   90.00
_cell.angle_gamma   90.00
#
_symmetry.space_group_name_H-M   'P 1'
#
loop_
_entity.id
_entity.type
_entity.pdbx_description
1 polymer ?
#
loop_
_entity_poly.entity_id
_entity_poly.type
_entity_poly.pdbx_seq_one_letter_code
_entity_poly.pdbx_strand_id
1 'polypeptide(L)'
;MIDPLLPTGGFAHSQGLESAAHAGLVKGGDERLKRRGDEEFGWDVLTFARECVANAASQSVPFVEAARRVFCSLRQATTDGGMSEHVYAYSVAEAAEAFVALDRRLASRLVGNAVAARASAATGAALLRAALVAFGKPTTRTTNDSSQDEDESSFFSEGLTEALRRAKGVVTRSEKERGTRLPGAHLAVVFGAVAGSAGFSAKHAARMFCYLTLRDTLSAATRLNLLGPLAAGAAMRRCAASANACAVEAVDACVRAADNEEAYSRTLSRGSSTQKNHAARRERAVLLAMTSRAASSAPLVDIVHAGHDALFARLFNS
;
A
#
# COMPACT_ATOMS: atom_id res chain seq x y z
N MET A 1 6.36 -2.88 11.29
CA MET A 1 5.28 -2.40 10.39
C MET A 1 3.97 -3.20 10.49
N ILE A 2 4.00 -4.41 11.04
CA ILE A 2 2.82 -5.29 11.15
C ILE A 2 2.26 -5.29 12.57
N ASP A 3 2.95 -4.67 13.50
CA ASP A 3 2.58 -4.62 14.91
C ASP A 3 1.29 -3.78 15.09
N PRO A 4 0.25 -4.32 15.76
CA PRO A 4 -0.97 -3.58 16.07
C PRO A 4 -0.74 -2.37 16.99
N LEU A 5 0.38 -2.31 17.71
CA LEU A 5 0.77 -1.18 18.55
C LEU A 5 1.30 0.01 17.75
N LEU A 6 1.71 -0.18 16.49
CA LEU A 6 2.10 0.95 15.64
C LEU A 6 0.86 1.80 15.31
N PRO A 7 0.89 3.12 15.53
CA PRO A 7 -0.27 4.00 15.38
C PRO A 7 -0.57 4.29 13.90
N THR A 8 -0.72 3.25 13.09
CA THR A 8 -1.07 3.38 11.65
C THR A 8 -2.57 3.55 11.43
N GLY A 9 -3.39 3.25 12.44
CA GLY A 9 -4.84 3.45 12.40
C GLY A 9 -5.62 2.46 11.53
N GLY A 10 -4.99 1.42 10.99
CA GLY A 10 -5.67 0.41 10.15
C GLY A 10 -6.87 -0.25 10.84
N PHE A 11 -6.79 -0.42 12.15
CA PHE A 11 -7.90 -0.96 12.96
C PHE A 11 -9.16 -0.06 12.98
N ALA A 12 -9.04 1.22 12.63
CA ALA A 12 -10.18 2.15 12.61
C ALA A 12 -11.05 2.01 11.35
N HIS A 13 -10.67 1.14 10.43
CA HIS A 13 -11.33 0.98 9.13
C HIS A 13 -11.84 -0.44 8.95
N SER A 14 -13.11 -0.57 8.54
CA SER A 14 -13.78 -1.86 8.37
C SER A 14 -13.59 -2.49 6.99
N GLN A 15 -12.96 -1.79 6.04
CA GLN A 15 -12.87 -2.18 4.63
C GLN A 15 -14.25 -2.42 3.98
N GLY A 16 -15.28 -1.69 4.45
CA GLY A 16 -16.67 -1.84 4.00
C GLY A 16 -17.46 -2.96 4.70
N LEU A 17 -16.84 -3.72 5.59
CA LEU A 17 -17.52 -4.83 6.27
C LEU A 17 -18.68 -4.35 7.15
N GLU A 18 -18.54 -3.19 7.82
CA GLU A 18 -19.61 -2.62 8.64
C GLU A 18 -20.83 -2.30 7.78
N SER A 19 -20.65 -1.65 6.63
CA SER A 19 -21.74 -1.37 5.70
C SER A 19 -22.37 -2.65 5.14
N ALA A 20 -21.55 -3.66 4.82
CA ALA A 20 -22.03 -4.95 4.35
C ALA A 20 -22.90 -5.68 5.41
N ALA A 21 -22.47 -5.61 6.68
CA ALA A 21 -23.22 -6.18 7.80
C ALA A 21 -24.55 -5.44 8.03
N HIS A 22 -24.54 -4.10 8.01
CA HIS A 22 -25.75 -3.28 8.14
C HIS A 22 -26.73 -3.51 6.97
N ALA A 23 -26.22 -3.72 5.77
CA ALA A 23 -27.05 -4.05 4.61
C ALA A 23 -27.57 -5.51 4.60
N GLY A 24 -27.21 -6.33 5.60
CA GLY A 24 -27.55 -7.74 5.66
C GLY A 24 -26.83 -8.62 4.63
N LEU A 25 -25.83 -8.08 3.93
CA LEU A 25 -25.07 -8.79 2.89
C LEU A 25 -23.99 -9.71 3.48
N VAL A 26 -23.55 -9.46 4.70
CA VAL A 26 -22.65 -10.33 5.44
C VAL A 26 -23.31 -10.79 6.70
N LYS A 27 -23.43 -12.08 6.87
CA LYS A 27 -24.02 -12.71 8.06
C LYS A 27 -22.91 -13.30 8.93
N GLY A 28 -22.98 -13.02 10.24
CA GLY A 28 -22.17 -13.70 11.25
C GLY A 28 -22.75 -15.07 11.54
N GLY A 29 -21.92 -16.02 11.89
CA GLY A 29 -22.34 -17.34 12.37
C GLY A 29 -21.33 -18.44 12.06
N ASP A 30 -21.30 -19.44 12.94
CA ASP A 30 -20.57 -20.68 12.73
C ASP A 30 -21.18 -21.41 11.53
N GLU A 31 -20.37 -21.79 10.52
CA GLU A 31 -20.81 -22.58 9.34
C GLU A 31 -21.60 -23.85 9.71
N ARG A 32 -21.48 -24.30 10.97
CA ARG A 32 -22.18 -25.47 11.51
C ARG A 32 -23.67 -25.25 11.77
N LEU A 33 -24.13 -23.98 11.80
CA LEU A 33 -25.52 -23.63 12.09
C LEU A 33 -26.36 -23.29 10.85
N LYS A 34 -25.77 -23.33 9.64
CA LYS A 34 -26.53 -23.16 8.41
C LYS A 34 -27.48 -24.35 8.22
N ARG A 35 -28.79 -24.13 8.46
CA ARG A 35 -29.82 -25.07 8.09
C ARG A 35 -29.81 -25.23 6.56
N ARG A 36 -29.77 -26.48 6.09
CA ARG A 36 -29.91 -26.85 4.67
C ARG A 36 -31.23 -26.28 4.15
N GLY A 37 -31.18 -25.22 3.37
CA GLY A 37 -32.38 -24.68 2.71
C GLY A 37 -32.40 -23.16 2.48
N ASP A 38 -31.63 -22.39 3.18
CA ASP A 38 -31.62 -20.93 3.00
C ASP A 38 -30.50 -20.52 2.01
N GLU A 39 -30.77 -20.65 0.71
CA GLU A 39 -30.03 -20.02 -0.39
C GLU A 39 -30.36 -18.52 -0.44
N GLU A 40 -30.11 -17.80 0.64
CA GLU A 40 -30.23 -16.35 0.65
C GLU A 40 -28.90 -15.74 0.19
N PHE A 41 -28.97 -14.90 -0.85
CA PHE A 41 -27.81 -14.19 -1.37
C PHE A 41 -27.12 -13.43 -0.23
N GLY A 42 -25.87 -13.78 0.06
CA GLY A 42 -25.07 -13.12 1.10
C GLY A 42 -23.66 -13.70 1.15
N TRP A 43 -22.70 -12.85 1.51
CA TRP A 43 -21.34 -13.30 1.77
C TRP A 43 -21.24 -13.89 3.17
N ASP A 44 -20.46 -14.95 3.33
CA ASP A 44 -19.84 -15.21 4.63
C ASP A 44 -18.61 -14.28 4.84
N VAL A 45 -18.20 -14.12 6.08
CA VAL A 45 -17.06 -13.26 6.44
C VAL A 45 -15.76 -13.67 5.72
N LEU A 46 -15.57 -14.98 5.47
CA LEU A 46 -14.36 -15.47 4.81
C LEU A 46 -14.36 -15.11 3.33
N THR A 47 -15.49 -15.23 2.67
CA THR A 47 -15.63 -14.82 1.27
C THR A 47 -15.45 -13.32 1.13
N PHE A 48 -16.07 -12.51 1.99
CA PHE A 48 -15.85 -11.06 2.00
C PHE A 48 -14.38 -10.70 2.21
N ALA A 49 -13.70 -11.35 3.16
CA ALA A 49 -12.29 -11.09 3.42
C ALA A 49 -11.40 -11.48 2.23
N ARG A 50 -11.71 -12.57 1.52
CA ARG A 50 -10.99 -12.96 0.28
C ARG A 50 -11.19 -11.94 -0.83
N GLU A 51 -12.40 -11.43 -1.01
CA GLU A 51 -12.71 -10.38 -1.99
C GLU A 51 -11.96 -9.08 -1.66
N CYS A 52 -11.89 -8.68 -0.39
CA CYS A 52 -11.08 -7.54 0.03
C CYS A 52 -9.59 -7.71 -0.30
N VAL A 53 -9.05 -8.91 -0.07
CA VAL A 53 -7.64 -9.21 -0.39
C VAL A 53 -7.40 -9.23 -1.89
N ALA A 54 -8.28 -9.85 -2.68
CA ALA A 54 -8.19 -9.87 -4.14
C ALA A 54 -8.25 -8.44 -4.71
N ASN A 55 -9.14 -7.62 -4.19
CA ASN A 55 -9.26 -6.20 -4.54
C ASN A 55 -7.98 -5.42 -4.20
N ALA A 56 -7.44 -5.61 -3.00
CA ALA A 56 -6.19 -4.98 -2.59
C ALA A 56 -5.01 -5.44 -3.47
N ALA A 57 -4.95 -6.71 -3.85
CA ALA A 57 -3.93 -7.26 -4.74
C ALA A 57 -4.01 -6.64 -6.14
N SER A 58 -5.19 -6.54 -6.73
CA SER A 58 -5.35 -6.01 -8.10
C SER A 58 -5.26 -4.49 -8.17
N GLN A 59 -5.77 -3.77 -7.18
CA GLN A 59 -5.82 -2.30 -7.19
C GLN A 59 -4.60 -1.65 -6.55
N SER A 60 -4.12 -2.19 -5.43
CA SER A 60 -3.12 -1.53 -4.57
C SER A 60 -1.71 -2.09 -4.73
N VAL A 61 -1.54 -3.41 -4.87
CA VAL A 61 -0.21 -4.04 -5.00
C VAL A 61 0.62 -3.49 -6.17
N PRO A 62 0.06 -3.13 -7.33
CA PRO A 62 0.83 -2.47 -8.39
C PRO A 62 1.51 -1.17 -7.92
N PHE A 63 0.87 -0.39 -7.07
CA PHE A 63 1.45 0.83 -6.49
C PHE A 63 2.45 0.53 -5.38
N VAL A 64 2.21 -0.53 -4.59
CA VAL A 64 3.19 -1.03 -3.62
C VAL A 64 4.49 -1.39 -4.32
N GLU A 65 4.42 -2.17 -5.40
CA GLU A 65 5.61 -2.62 -6.12
C GLU A 65 6.31 -1.48 -6.86
N ALA A 66 5.57 -0.60 -7.52
CA ALA A 66 6.14 0.56 -8.21
C ALA A 66 6.90 1.47 -7.23
N ALA A 67 6.33 1.79 -6.08
CA ALA A 67 6.99 2.60 -5.05
C ALA A 67 8.18 1.86 -4.43
N ARG A 68 8.04 0.55 -4.15
CA ARG A 68 9.13 -0.29 -3.65
C ARG A 68 10.32 -0.29 -4.61
N ARG A 69 10.09 -0.43 -5.91
CA ARG A 69 11.14 -0.41 -6.94
C ARG A 69 11.95 0.89 -6.88
N VAL A 70 11.28 2.04 -6.81
CA VAL A 70 11.91 3.37 -6.72
C VAL A 70 12.81 3.46 -5.48
N PHE A 71 12.28 3.11 -4.31
CA PHE A 71 13.02 3.28 -3.04
C PHE A 71 14.07 2.19 -2.81
N CYS A 72 13.89 0.99 -3.36
CA CYS A 72 14.92 -0.03 -3.39
C CYS A 72 16.12 0.41 -4.24
N SER A 73 15.87 0.99 -5.40
CA SER A 73 16.93 1.54 -6.27
C SER A 73 17.66 2.72 -5.61
N LEU A 74 16.92 3.64 -4.98
CA LEU A 74 17.54 4.74 -4.21
C LEU A 74 18.40 4.19 -3.06
N ARG A 75 17.93 3.15 -2.35
CA ARG A 75 18.71 2.50 -1.29
C ARG A 75 20.02 1.92 -1.83
N GLN A 76 19.97 1.18 -2.92
CA GLN A 76 21.18 0.60 -3.54
C GLN A 76 22.18 1.69 -3.95
N ALA A 77 21.71 2.78 -4.53
CA ALA A 77 22.56 3.90 -4.91
C ALA A 77 23.23 4.60 -3.71
N THR A 78 22.64 4.51 -2.50
CA THR A 78 23.18 5.15 -1.28
C THR A 78 24.04 4.22 -0.42
N THR A 79 23.90 2.89 -0.56
CA THR A 79 24.62 1.91 0.28
C THR A 79 25.80 1.25 -0.43
N ASP A 80 25.70 0.94 -1.72
CA ASP A 80 26.63 -0.01 -2.35
C ASP A 80 27.72 0.64 -3.21
N GLY A 81 27.81 1.94 -3.35
CA GLY A 81 28.87 2.61 -4.14
C GLY A 81 29.18 2.02 -5.53
N GLY A 82 28.58 0.87 -5.86
CA GLY A 82 28.78 0.08 -7.08
C GLY A 82 27.43 -0.29 -7.68
N MET A 83 27.06 0.39 -8.75
CA MET A 83 25.81 0.13 -9.45
C MET A 83 25.93 -1.07 -10.39
N SER A 84 24.95 -1.97 -10.36
CA SER A 84 24.67 -2.87 -11.47
C SER A 84 24.32 -2.02 -12.71
N GLU A 85 25.00 -2.28 -13.82
CA GLU A 85 24.93 -1.51 -15.08
C GLU A 85 23.52 -1.41 -15.70
N HIS A 86 22.54 -2.12 -15.13
CA HIS A 86 21.19 -2.28 -15.67
C HIS A 86 20.06 -1.65 -14.82
N VAL A 87 20.36 -1.12 -13.63
CA VAL A 87 19.33 -0.53 -12.75
C VAL A 87 19.42 1.00 -12.76
N TYR A 88 18.29 1.67 -13.03
CA TYR A 88 18.22 3.13 -12.95
C TYR A 88 18.39 3.60 -11.51
N ALA A 89 19.43 4.40 -11.25
CA ALA A 89 19.67 4.97 -9.94
C ALA A 89 18.85 6.25 -9.75
N TYR A 90 17.87 6.19 -8.89
CA TYR A 90 17.12 7.38 -8.50
C TYR A 90 17.95 8.28 -7.60
N SER A 91 17.95 9.59 -7.91
CA SER A 91 18.32 10.62 -6.93
C SER A 91 17.19 10.82 -5.90
N VAL A 92 17.53 11.46 -4.78
CA VAL A 92 16.57 11.82 -3.72
C VAL A 92 15.37 12.64 -4.29
N ALA A 93 15.66 13.58 -5.21
CA ALA A 93 14.63 14.41 -5.81
C ALA A 93 13.71 13.60 -6.73
N GLU A 94 14.30 12.79 -7.62
CA GLU A 94 13.54 11.93 -8.55
C GLU A 94 12.68 10.90 -7.82
N ALA A 95 13.19 10.31 -6.73
CA ALA A 95 12.41 9.38 -5.92
C ALA A 95 11.21 10.07 -5.26
N ALA A 96 11.38 11.28 -4.75
CA ALA A 96 10.29 12.08 -4.19
C ALA A 96 9.24 12.45 -5.27
N GLU A 97 9.67 12.84 -6.47
CA GLU A 97 8.78 13.12 -7.59
C GLU A 97 8.01 11.88 -8.04
N ALA A 98 8.69 10.72 -8.14
CA ALA A 98 8.07 9.46 -8.50
C ALA A 98 7.04 9.03 -7.45
N PHE A 99 7.34 9.18 -6.16
CA PHE A 99 6.38 8.95 -5.08
C PHE A 99 5.11 9.79 -5.28
N VAL A 100 5.26 11.10 -5.47
CA VAL A 100 4.12 12.01 -5.63
C VAL A 100 3.31 11.69 -6.88
N ALA A 101 3.96 11.30 -7.97
CA ALA A 101 3.29 10.90 -9.21
C ALA A 101 2.47 9.61 -9.02
N LEU A 102 3.02 8.61 -8.33
CA LEU A 102 2.32 7.36 -8.00
C LEU A 102 1.14 7.63 -7.05
N ASP A 103 1.32 8.48 -6.05
CA ASP A 103 0.30 8.84 -5.09
C ASP A 103 -0.90 9.53 -5.75
N ARG A 104 -0.65 10.52 -6.61
CA ARG A 104 -1.70 11.18 -7.41
C ARG A 104 -2.43 10.20 -8.33
N ARG A 105 -1.68 9.26 -8.93
CA ARG A 105 -2.26 8.25 -9.81
C ARG A 105 -3.16 7.30 -9.03
N LEU A 106 -2.75 6.85 -7.83
CA LEU A 106 -3.60 6.04 -6.96
C LEU A 106 -4.84 6.82 -6.52
N ALA A 107 -4.69 8.08 -6.10
CA ALA A 107 -5.81 8.96 -5.79
C ALA A 107 -6.84 9.01 -6.91
N SER A 108 -6.39 9.12 -8.18
CA SER A 108 -7.31 9.12 -9.33
C SER A 108 -8.04 7.79 -9.53
N ARG A 109 -7.48 6.66 -9.09
CA ARG A 109 -8.14 5.34 -9.13
C ARG A 109 -9.18 5.18 -8.02
N LEU A 110 -9.01 5.90 -6.93
CA LEU A 110 -9.92 5.85 -5.76
C LEU A 110 -11.05 6.90 -5.81
N VAL A 111 -11.12 7.71 -6.87
CA VAL A 111 -12.13 8.78 -6.99
C VAL A 111 -13.57 8.25 -6.86
N GLY A 112 -13.85 7.05 -7.36
CA GLY A 112 -15.17 6.42 -7.26
C GLY A 112 -15.55 5.95 -5.85
N ASN A 113 -14.58 5.87 -4.91
CA ASN A 113 -14.80 5.47 -3.53
C ASN A 113 -14.11 6.43 -2.55
N ALA A 114 -14.80 7.52 -2.23
CA ALA A 114 -14.27 8.57 -1.36
C ALA A 114 -13.95 8.07 0.06
N VAL A 115 -14.69 7.07 0.54
CA VAL A 115 -14.46 6.44 1.86
C VAL A 115 -13.13 5.70 1.85
N ALA A 116 -12.88 4.85 0.86
CA ALA A 116 -11.62 4.13 0.69
C ALA A 116 -10.44 5.10 0.49
N ALA A 117 -10.64 6.17 -0.29
CA ALA A 117 -9.61 7.19 -0.50
C ALA A 117 -9.18 7.86 0.80
N ARG A 118 -10.14 8.28 1.64
CA ARG A 118 -9.85 8.89 2.96
C ARG A 118 -9.17 7.90 3.90
N ALA A 119 -9.66 6.67 3.98
CA ALA A 119 -9.08 5.61 4.80
C ALA A 119 -7.62 5.34 4.40
N SER A 120 -7.38 5.14 3.11
CA SER A 120 -6.04 4.91 2.56
C SER A 120 -5.07 6.05 2.87
N ALA A 121 -5.51 7.30 2.71
CA ALA A 121 -4.69 8.47 2.99
C ALA A 121 -4.43 8.66 4.50
N ALA A 122 -5.43 8.45 5.35
CA ALA A 122 -5.27 8.56 6.80
C ALA A 122 -4.26 7.53 7.33
N THR A 123 -4.42 6.27 6.93
CA THR A 123 -3.53 5.17 7.32
C THR A 123 -2.12 5.34 6.74
N GLY A 124 -2.02 5.76 5.48
CA GLY A 124 -0.74 6.00 4.82
C GLY A 124 0.02 7.16 5.44
N ALA A 125 -0.65 8.29 5.73
CA ALA A 125 -0.03 9.41 6.43
C ALA A 125 0.45 9.03 7.84
N ALA A 126 -0.30 8.19 8.55
CA ALA A 126 0.12 7.68 9.85
C ALA A 126 1.35 6.76 9.73
N LEU A 127 1.36 5.84 8.77
CA LEU A 127 2.51 4.98 8.48
C LEU A 127 3.76 5.80 8.12
N LEU A 128 3.61 6.84 7.28
CA LEU A 128 4.71 7.71 6.89
C LEU A 128 5.31 8.45 8.09
N ARG A 129 4.45 8.95 9.00
CA ARG A 129 4.92 9.57 10.25
C ARG A 129 5.66 8.56 11.13
N ALA A 130 5.08 7.38 11.33
CA ALA A 130 5.69 6.32 12.13
C ALA A 130 7.05 5.88 11.57
N ALA A 131 7.16 5.71 10.25
CA ALA A 131 8.41 5.36 9.60
C ALA A 131 9.49 6.45 9.75
N LEU A 132 9.10 7.73 9.59
CA LEU A 132 10.05 8.84 9.77
C LEU A 132 10.53 8.99 11.21
N VAL A 133 9.71 8.64 12.20
CA VAL A 133 10.10 8.67 13.62
C VAL A 133 10.93 7.43 13.98
N ALA A 134 10.48 6.24 13.57
CA ALA A 134 11.12 4.99 14.00
C ALA A 134 12.46 4.73 13.30
N PHE A 135 12.63 5.20 12.06
CA PHE A 135 13.77 4.85 11.21
C PHE A 135 14.57 6.06 10.76
N GLY A 136 14.08 7.28 11.00
CA GLY A 136 14.81 8.51 10.71
C GLY A 136 15.80 8.85 11.81
N LYS A 137 16.96 9.44 11.46
CA LYS A 137 17.84 10.00 12.50
C LYS A 137 17.12 11.09 13.28
N PRO A 138 17.28 11.15 14.62
CA PRO A 138 16.75 12.23 15.43
C PRO A 138 17.30 13.57 14.93
N THR A 139 16.42 14.54 14.70
CA THR A 139 16.77 15.88 14.18
C THR A 139 17.37 16.79 15.26
N THR A 140 17.38 16.37 16.52
CA THR A 140 17.92 17.13 17.64
C THR A 140 19.38 16.73 17.92
N ARG A 141 20.31 17.51 17.43
CA ARG A 141 21.59 17.69 18.08
C ARG A 141 21.32 18.33 19.45
N THR A 142 21.03 17.56 20.47
CA THR A 142 21.29 17.99 21.84
C THR A 142 22.80 17.90 22.04
N THR A 143 23.41 19.05 22.23
CA THR A 143 24.80 19.26 22.58
C THR A 143 25.20 18.43 23.78
N ASN A 144 26.40 17.84 23.70
CA ASN A 144 27.20 17.30 24.77
C ASN A 144 26.75 15.97 25.41
N ASP A 145 26.97 14.88 24.72
CA ASP A 145 27.46 13.68 25.39
C ASP A 145 28.47 12.96 24.48
N SER A 146 29.75 12.96 24.91
CA SER A 146 30.86 12.34 24.21
C SER A 146 30.97 10.87 24.55
N SER A 147 29.89 10.11 24.38
CA SER A 147 29.95 8.65 24.35
C SER A 147 30.07 8.23 22.89
N GLN A 148 31.22 7.69 22.54
CA GLN A 148 31.52 6.99 21.28
C GLN A 148 30.78 5.64 21.25
N ASP A 149 29.45 5.64 21.41
CA ASP A 149 28.62 4.56 20.93
C ASP A 149 28.33 4.92 19.47
N GLU A 150 29.12 4.38 18.55
CA GLU A 150 28.81 4.30 17.14
C GLU A 150 27.44 3.61 17.01
N ASP A 151 26.40 4.44 16.98
CA ASP A 151 25.01 4.04 16.93
C ASP A 151 24.75 3.34 15.60
N GLU A 152 24.86 2.04 15.63
CA GLU A 152 24.81 1.06 14.56
C GLU A 152 23.47 0.99 13.86
N SER A 153 22.64 2.03 13.80
CA SER A 153 21.44 1.83 13.01
C SER A 153 20.56 3.03 12.76
N SER A 154 20.93 3.85 11.84
CA SER A 154 19.85 4.40 11.01
C SER A 154 19.42 3.32 10.02
N PHE A 155 18.35 2.58 10.30
CA PHE A 155 17.81 1.53 9.43
C PHE A 155 17.53 2.03 8.01
N PHE A 156 17.29 3.32 7.86
CA PHE A 156 17.23 4.02 6.58
C PHE A 156 18.45 4.94 6.41
N SER A 157 19.01 4.93 5.20
CA SER A 157 20.03 5.94 4.84
C SER A 157 19.41 7.34 4.90
N GLU A 158 20.27 8.34 5.11
CA GLU A 158 19.86 9.75 5.14
C GLU A 158 19.13 10.17 3.85
N GLY A 159 19.58 9.67 2.69
CA GLY A 159 18.92 9.92 1.40
C GLY A 159 17.50 9.38 1.32
N LEU A 160 17.24 8.18 1.87
CA LEU A 160 15.90 7.60 1.92
C LEU A 160 14.95 8.41 2.82
N THR A 161 15.44 8.81 3.99
CA THR A 161 14.67 9.62 4.92
C THR A 161 14.36 10.99 4.31
N GLU A 162 15.30 11.61 3.63
CA GLU A 162 15.11 12.89 2.95
C GLU A 162 14.14 12.79 1.78
N ALA A 163 14.19 11.72 0.97
CA ALA A 163 13.23 11.48 -0.10
C ALA A 163 11.79 11.38 0.44
N LEU A 164 11.59 10.66 1.54
CA LEU A 164 10.28 10.56 2.20
C LEU A 164 9.82 11.89 2.80
N ARG A 165 10.72 12.69 3.39
CA ARG A 165 10.40 14.04 3.91
C ARG A 165 10.00 14.99 2.78
N ARG A 166 10.72 14.99 1.66
CA ARG A 166 10.39 15.81 0.48
C ARG A 166 9.05 15.41 -0.11
N ALA A 167 8.81 14.13 -0.29
CA ALA A 167 7.53 13.60 -0.77
C ALA A 167 6.37 14.06 0.13
N LYS A 168 6.51 13.93 1.45
CA LYS A 168 5.54 14.43 2.42
C LYS A 168 5.29 15.92 2.28
N GLY A 169 6.35 16.72 2.15
CA GLY A 169 6.24 18.19 2.00
C GLY A 169 5.49 18.59 0.74
N VAL A 170 5.72 17.91 -0.39
CA VAL A 170 5.02 18.16 -1.67
C VAL A 170 3.55 17.77 -1.56
N VAL A 171 3.24 16.61 -0.98
CA VAL A 171 1.84 16.17 -0.77
C VAL A 171 1.08 17.18 0.07
N THR A 172 1.63 17.57 1.24
CA THR A 172 0.98 18.54 2.15
C THR A 172 0.77 19.91 1.50
N ARG A 173 1.74 20.41 0.72
CA ARG A 173 1.63 21.69 0.01
C ARG A 173 0.56 21.64 -1.07
N SER A 174 0.52 20.57 -1.85
CA SER A 174 -0.46 20.37 -2.92
C SER A 174 -1.89 20.31 -2.37
N GLU A 175 -2.11 19.73 -1.21
CA GLU A 175 -3.40 19.73 -0.51
C GLU A 175 -3.85 21.15 -0.15
N LYS A 176 -2.92 21.96 0.38
CA LYS A 176 -3.19 23.34 0.81
C LYS A 176 -3.49 24.27 -0.37
N GLU A 177 -2.75 24.17 -1.46
CA GLU A 177 -2.86 25.06 -2.63
C GLU A 177 -4.11 24.82 -3.45
N ARG A 178 -4.62 23.60 -3.52
CA ARG A 178 -5.76 23.25 -4.38
C ARG A 178 -7.12 23.50 -3.75
N GLY A 179 -7.20 23.76 -2.44
CA GLY A 179 -8.47 23.86 -1.73
C GLY A 179 -9.34 22.59 -1.82
N THR A 180 -8.91 21.62 -2.61
CA THR A 180 -9.50 20.29 -2.78
C THR A 180 -8.73 19.35 -1.88
N ARG A 181 -9.39 18.90 -0.82
CA ARG A 181 -8.89 17.82 0.03
C ARG A 181 -8.91 16.48 -0.70
N LEU A 182 -8.13 16.35 -1.79
CA LEU A 182 -7.74 15.02 -2.24
C LEU A 182 -6.66 14.57 -1.26
N PRO A 183 -6.97 13.64 -0.36
CA PRO A 183 -6.00 13.18 0.60
C PRO A 183 -4.81 12.59 -0.15
N GLY A 184 -3.61 12.92 0.30
CA GLY A 184 -2.37 12.37 -0.25
C GLY A 184 -1.70 11.42 0.73
N ALA A 185 -0.57 10.86 0.34
CA ALA A 185 0.17 9.84 1.08
C ALA A 185 -0.65 8.54 1.28
N HIS A 186 -1.23 8.02 0.21
CA HIS A 186 -2.02 6.80 0.22
C HIS A 186 -1.22 5.59 0.69
N LEU A 187 -1.87 4.71 1.46
CA LEU A 187 -1.23 3.58 2.15
C LEU A 187 -0.35 2.73 1.23
N ALA A 188 -0.83 2.35 0.05
CA ALA A 188 -0.09 1.45 -0.84
C ALA A 188 1.25 2.06 -1.30
N VAL A 189 1.28 3.35 -1.64
CA VAL A 189 2.51 4.05 -2.08
C VAL A 189 3.47 4.22 -0.91
N VAL A 190 2.97 4.64 0.24
CA VAL A 190 3.80 4.78 1.46
C VAL A 190 4.36 3.43 1.89
N PHE A 191 3.52 2.38 1.92
CA PHE A 191 3.94 1.03 2.29
C PHE A 191 5.04 0.51 1.35
N GLY A 192 4.86 0.68 0.04
CA GLY A 192 5.86 0.32 -0.96
C GLY A 192 7.17 1.06 -0.77
N ALA A 193 7.12 2.38 -0.55
CA ALA A 193 8.32 3.19 -0.30
C ALA A 193 9.08 2.73 0.96
N VAL A 194 8.38 2.49 2.06
CA VAL A 194 8.97 1.98 3.30
C VAL A 194 9.53 0.57 3.12
N ALA A 195 8.82 -0.33 2.44
CA ALA A 195 9.29 -1.68 2.15
C ALA A 195 10.53 -1.70 1.25
N GLY A 196 10.59 -0.82 0.24
CA GLY A 196 11.76 -0.63 -0.62
C GLY A 196 12.96 -0.09 0.14
N SER A 197 12.73 0.90 1.00
CA SER A 197 13.76 1.45 1.91
C SER A 197 14.31 0.39 2.86
N ALA A 198 13.46 -0.51 3.33
CA ALA A 198 13.84 -1.63 4.19
C ALA A 198 14.47 -2.81 3.40
N GLY A 199 14.53 -2.75 2.08
CA GLY A 199 15.13 -3.80 1.24
C GLY A 199 14.26 -5.05 1.06
N PHE A 200 12.96 -4.97 1.27
CA PHE A 200 12.08 -6.11 1.07
C PHE A 200 11.94 -6.46 -0.42
N SER A 201 11.90 -7.76 -0.72
CA SER A 201 11.62 -8.22 -2.08
C SER A 201 10.16 -7.90 -2.47
N ALA A 202 9.90 -7.80 -3.78
CA ALA A 202 8.57 -7.56 -4.32
C ALA A 202 7.50 -8.50 -3.76
N LYS A 203 7.75 -9.80 -3.81
CA LYS A 203 6.81 -10.81 -3.31
C LYS A 203 6.60 -10.71 -1.80
N HIS A 204 7.65 -10.35 -1.04
CA HIS A 204 7.52 -10.19 0.41
C HIS A 204 6.66 -8.97 0.75
N ALA A 205 6.92 -7.82 0.13
CA ALA A 205 6.14 -6.61 0.33
C ALA A 205 4.66 -6.80 -0.02
N ALA A 206 4.36 -7.43 -1.15
CA ALA A 206 2.99 -7.72 -1.57
C ALA A 206 2.26 -8.68 -0.61
N ARG A 207 2.95 -9.74 -0.16
CA ARG A 207 2.39 -10.68 0.84
C ARG A 207 2.06 -9.99 2.15
N MET A 208 2.96 -9.13 2.63
CA MET A 208 2.72 -8.35 3.85
C MET A 208 1.54 -7.40 3.68
N PHE A 209 1.41 -6.73 2.53
CA PHE A 209 0.30 -5.84 2.26
C PHE A 209 -1.05 -6.58 2.24
N CYS A 210 -1.13 -7.70 1.53
CA CYS A 210 -2.32 -8.55 1.49
C CYS A 210 -2.65 -9.15 2.87
N TYR A 211 -1.62 -9.54 3.65
CA TYR A 211 -1.80 -9.99 5.03
C TYR A 211 -2.40 -8.89 5.92
N LEU A 212 -1.94 -7.65 5.80
CA LEU A 212 -2.51 -6.52 6.54
C LEU A 212 -3.98 -6.31 6.21
N THR A 213 -4.35 -6.35 4.94
CA THR A 213 -5.75 -6.24 4.50
C THR A 213 -6.60 -7.34 5.11
N LEU A 214 -6.14 -8.60 5.05
CA LEU A 214 -6.83 -9.75 5.62
C LEU A 214 -7.01 -9.62 7.15
N ARG A 215 -5.91 -9.25 7.85
CA ARG A 215 -5.90 -9.04 9.31
C ARG A 215 -6.90 -7.97 9.73
N ASP A 216 -6.89 -6.84 9.04
CA ASP A 216 -7.74 -5.69 9.40
C ASP A 216 -9.22 -6.01 9.15
N THR A 217 -9.54 -6.68 8.05
CA THR A 217 -10.91 -7.15 7.76
C THR A 217 -11.41 -8.15 8.81
N LEU A 218 -10.60 -9.15 9.20
CA LEU A 218 -11.00 -10.14 10.23
C LEU A 218 -11.05 -9.53 11.63
N SER A 219 -10.19 -8.55 11.92
CA SER A 219 -10.27 -7.76 13.16
C SER A 219 -11.58 -6.95 13.22
N ALA A 220 -11.99 -6.35 12.11
CA ALA A 220 -13.27 -5.66 12.02
C ALA A 220 -14.44 -6.63 12.22
N ALA A 221 -14.39 -7.83 11.61
CA ALA A 221 -15.41 -8.87 11.81
C ALA A 221 -15.55 -9.27 13.29
N THR A 222 -14.45 -9.36 14.02
CA THR A 222 -14.48 -9.68 15.45
C THR A 222 -15.13 -8.58 16.26
N ARG A 223 -14.84 -7.31 15.98
CA ARG A 223 -15.44 -6.15 16.66
C ARG A 223 -16.92 -5.95 16.34
N LEU A 224 -17.35 -6.37 15.15
CA LEU A 224 -18.76 -6.40 14.73
C LEU A 224 -19.52 -7.64 15.27
N ASN A 225 -18.89 -8.49 16.09
CA ASN A 225 -19.43 -9.75 16.56
C ASN A 225 -19.89 -10.72 15.46
N LEU A 226 -19.31 -10.59 14.25
CA LEU A 226 -19.56 -11.51 13.14
C LEU A 226 -18.75 -12.81 13.29
N LEU A 227 -17.58 -12.71 13.94
CA LEU A 227 -16.70 -13.84 14.27
C LEU A 227 -16.17 -13.73 15.70
N GLY A 228 -16.07 -14.84 16.39
CA GLY A 228 -15.34 -14.90 17.66
C GLY A 228 -13.82 -14.80 17.42
N PRO A 229 -13.02 -14.36 18.43
CA PRO A 229 -11.56 -14.18 18.29
C PRO A 229 -10.82 -15.44 17.83
N LEU A 230 -11.18 -16.62 18.37
CA LEU A 230 -10.58 -17.90 17.98
C LEU A 230 -10.96 -18.29 16.54
N ALA A 231 -12.23 -18.02 16.13
CA ALA A 231 -12.69 -18.24 14.78
C ALA A 231 -11.98 -17.31 13.78
N ALA A 232 -11.69 -16.05 14.17
CA ALA A 232 -10.91 -15.14 13.36
C ALA A 232 -9.48 -15.64 13.11
N GLY A 233 -8.82 -16.22 14.12
CA GLY A 233 -7.52 -16.88 13.95
C GLY A 233 -7.57 -18.07 12.99
N ALA A 234 -8.61 -18.90 13.07
CA ALA A 234 -8.84 -20.00 12.12
C ALA A 234 -9.12 -19.48 10.72
N ALA A 235 -9.93 -18.42 10.57
CA ALA A 235 -10.23 -17.75 9.29
C ALA A 235 -8.96 -17.18 8.65
N MET A 236 -8.07 -16.54 9.42
CA MET A 236 -6.76 -16.06 8.95
C MET A 236 -5.98 -17.20 8.29
N ARG A 237 -5.86 -18.35 8.95
CA ARG A 237 -5.15 -19.51 8.42
C ARG A 237 -5.82 -20.07 7.14
N ARG A 238 -7.16 -20.12 7.09
CA ARG A 238 -7.93 -20.62 5.92
C ARG A 238 -7.78 -19.70 4.70
N CYS A 239 -7.61 -18.40 4.91
CA CYS A 239 -7.45 -17.43 3.82
C CYS A 239 -5.99 -17.19 3.43
N ALA A 240 -5.00 -17.66 4.20
CA ALA A 240 -3.59 -17.36 3.98
C ALA A 240 -3.08 -17.82 2.61
N ALA A 241 -3.48 -19.00 2.14
CA ALA A 241 -3.05 -19.54 0.83
C ALA A 241 -3.57 -18.67 -0.33
N SER A 242 -4.86 -18.31 -0.31
CA SER A 242 -5.45 -17.45 -1.35
C SER A 242 -4.86 -16.04 -1.32
N ALA A 243 -4.65 -15.46 -0.13
CA ALA A 243 -4.01 -14.16 0.00
C ALA A 243 -2.58 -14.15 -0.55
N ASN A 244 -1.81 -15.22 -0.29
CA ASN A 244 -0.48 -15.38 -0.86
C ASN A 244 -0.51 -15.52 -2.39
N ALA A 245 -1.45 -16.28 -2.94
CA ALA A 245 -1.60 -16.46 -4.38
C ALA A 245 -1.92 -15.12 -5.06
N CYS A 246 -2.90 -14.36 -4.56
CA CYS A 246 -3.26 -13.03 -5.08
C CYS A 246 -2.06 -12.08 -5.06
N ALA A 247 -1.29 -12.07 -3.95
CA ALA A 247 -0.10 -11.20 -3.83
C ALA A 247 0.98 -11.55 -4.85
N VAL A 248 1.25 -12.83 -5.06
CA VAL A 248 2.25 -13.31 -6.02
C VAL A 248 1.83 -13.02 -7.46
N GLU A 249 0.58 -13.30 -7.81
CA GLU A 249 0.03 -13.05 -9.15
C GLU A 249 0.08 -11.55 -9.51
N ALA A 250 -0.29 -10.68 -8.57
CA ALA A 250 -0.23 -9.23 -8.76
C ALA A 250 1.22 -8.75 -9.03
N VAL A 251 2.20 -9.26 -8.27
CA VAL A 251 3.61 -8.93 -8.49
C VAL A 251 4.10 -9.45 -9.84
N ASP A 252 3.81 -10.69 -10.18
CA ASP A 252 4.23 -11.29 -11.45
C ASP A 252 3.60 -10.54 -12.65
N ALA A 253 2.38 -10.02 -12.52
CA ALA A 253 1.76 -9.13 -13.50
C ALA A 253 2.49 -7.79 -13.63
N CYS A 254 2.94 -7.20 -12.52
CA CYS A 254 3.72 -5.97 -12.51
C CYS A 254 5.08 -6.16 -13.18
N VAL A 255 5.78 -7.27 -12.88
CA VAL A 255 7.08 -7.60 -13.48
C VAL A 255 6.92 -7.76 -14.99
N ARG A 256 5.95 -8.55 -15.45
CA ARG A 256 5.68 -8.70 -16.89
C ARG A 256 5.39 -7.36 -17.59
N ALA A 257 4.65 -6.47 -16.94
CA ALA A 257 4.35 -5.14 -17.50
C ALA A 257 5.63 -4.28 -17.60
N ALA A 258 6.49 -4.35 -16.60
CA ALA A 258 7.78 -3.65 -16.58
C ALA A 258 8.71 -4.17 -17.70
N ASP A 259 8.88 -5.50 -17.81
CA ASP A 259 9.74 -6.14 -18.81
C ASP A 259 9.29 -5.80 -20.23
N ASN A 260 7.98 -5.84 -20.49
CA ASN A 260 7.41 -5.47 -21.79
C ASN A 260 7.68 -4.00 -22.15
N GLU A 261 7.50 -3.08 -21.20
CA GLU A 261 7.78 -1.66 -21.41
C GLU A 261 9.27 -1.40 -21.61
N GLU A 262 10.13 -2.06 -20.85
CA GLU A 262 11.57 -1.94 -21.02
C GLU A 262 12.03 -2.46 -22.40
N ALA A 263 11.48 -3.58 -22.86
CA ALA A 263 11.76 -4.11 -24.18
C ALA A 263 11.32 -3.14 -25.28
N TYR A 264 10.09 -2.59 -25.19
CA TYR A 264 9.55 -1.61 -26.13
C TYR A 264 10.38 -0.33 -26.15
N SER A 265 10.72 0.21 -24.99
CA SER A 265 11.53 1.42 -24.87
C SER A 265 12.93 1.28 -25.43
N ARG A 266 13.55 0.07 -25.34
CA ARG A 266 14.85 -0.22 -25.95
C ARG A 266 14.79 -0.23 -27.49
N THR A 267 13.70 -0.67 -28.08
CA THR A 267 13.54 -0.65 -29.55
C THR A 267 13.46 0.75 -30.10
N LEU A 268 12.83 1.69 -29.36
CA LEU A 268 12.69 3.08 -29.77
C LEU A 268 13.97 3.90 -29.58
N SER A 269 14.87 3.50 -28.65
CA SER A 269 16.04 4.31 -28.25
C SER A 269 17.28 4.11 -29.13
N ARG A 270 17.25 3.28 -30.17
CA ARG A 270 18.40 2.92 -31.00
C ARG A 270 19.00 4.06 -31.84
N GLY A 271 18.64 5.32 -31.62
CA GLY A 271 19.08 6.43 -32.47
C GLY A 271 19.43 7.76 -31.80
N SER A 272 19.50 7.88 -30.48
CA SER A 272 19.61 9.19 -29.81
C SER A 272 20.78 9.30 -28.81
N SER A 273 21.46 10.44 -28.84
CA SER A 273 22.71 10.71 -28.11
C SER A 273 22.59 11.26 -26.67
N THR A 274 21.38 11.44 -26.11
CA THR A 274 21.17 12.00 -24.75
C THR A 274 20.74 10.92 -23.74
N GLN A 275 21.68 10.14 -23.29
CA GLN A 275 21.47 8.90 -22.53
C GLN A 275 20.73 9.06 -21.19
N LYS A 276 20.99 10.11 -20.42
CA LYS A 276 20.42 10.29 -19.07
C LYS A 276 18.92 10.65 -19.07
N ASN A 277 18.51 11.54 -19.96
CA ASN A 277 17.10 11.94 -20.09
C ASN A 277 16.23 10.79 -20.63
N HIS A 278 16.81 9.93 -21.48
CA HIS A 278 16.14 8.73 -21.99
C HIS A 278 15.94 7.67 -20.90
N ALA A 279 16.91 7.48 -20.00
CA ALA A 279 16.78 6.54 -18.89
C ALA A 279 15.67 6.94 -17.91
N ALA A 280 15.62 8.21 -17.50
CA ALA A 280 14.56 8.72 -16.63
C ALA A 280 13.17 8.61 -17.27
N ARG A 281 13.07 8.91 -18.57
CA ARG A 281 11.80 8.80 -19.31
C ARG A 281 11.35 7.34 -19.41
N ARG A 282 12.28 6.42 -19.68
CA ARG A 282 12.00 4.98 -19.71
C ARG A 282 11.50 4.48 -18.37
N GLU A 283 12.15 4.85 -17.28
CA GLU A 283 11.73 4.41 -15.96
C GLU A 283 10.34 4.94 -15.58
N ARG A 284 10.01 6.19 -15.93
CA ARG A 284 8.65 6.72 -15.78
C ARG A 284 7.62 5.91 -16.57
N ALA A 285 7.95 5.48 -17.80
CA ALA A 285 7.09 4.64 -18.62
C ALA A 285 6.89 3.25 -17.97
N VAL A 286 7.92 2.67 -17.39
CA VAL A 286 7.87 1.40 -16.64
C VAL A 286 6.92 1.52 -15.45
N LEU A 287 7.07 2.56 -14.60
CA LEU A 287 6.16 2.78 -13.45
C LEU A 287 4.70 2.98 -13.91
N LEU A 288 4.51 3.66 -15.04
CA LEU A 288 3.21 3.84 -15.65
C LEU A 288 2.61 2.51 -16.13
N ALA A 289 3.40 1.68 -16.81
CA ALA A 289 2.99 0.36 -17.28
C ALA A 289 2.59 -0.56 -16.12
N MET A 290 3.40 -0.62 -15.05
CA MET A 290 3.12 -1.42 -13.85
C MET A 290 1.78 -1.08 -13.22
N THR A 291 1.43 0.22 -13.18
CA THR A 291 0.20 0.70 -12.53
C THR A 291 -0.98 0.90 -13.49
N SER A 292 -0.81 0.64 -14.80
CA SER A 292 -1.84 0.89 -15.82
C SER A 292 -3.08 0.00 -15.65
N ARG A 293 -2.88 -1.25 -15.25
CA ARG A 293 -3.93 -2.26 -15.06
C ARG A 293 -4.49 -2.31 -13.64
N ALA A 294 -4.00 -1.45 -12.74
CA ALA A 294 -4.53 -1.37 -11.37
C ALA A 294 -6.02 -0.96 -11.42
N ALA A 295 -6.88 -1.87 -10.98
CA ALA A 295 -8.33 -1.68 -10.99
C ALA A 295 -8.98 -2.51 -9.88
N SER A 296 -10.19 -2.13 -9.49
CA SER A 296 -10.99 -2.94 -8.59
C SER A 296 -11.33 -4.28 -9.23
N SER A 297 -11.14 -5.37 -8.48
CA SER A 297 -11.59 -6.72 -8.84
C SER A 297 -12.87 -7.14 -8.09
N ALA A 298 -13.28 -6.35 -7.09
CA ALA A 298 -14.45 -6.60 -6.27
C ALA A 298 -15.38 -5.37 -6.22
N PRO A 299 -16.07 -5.01 -7.31
CA PRO A 299 -16.86 -3.78 -7.38
C PRO A 299 -17.99 -3.74 -6.34
N LEU A 300 -18.56 -4.86 -5.93
CA LEU A 300 -19.56 -4.90 -4.87
C LEU A 300 -18.95 -4.51 -3.50
N VAL A 301 -17.72 -4.91 -3.20
CA VAL A 301 -17.01 -4.47 -1.99
C VAL A 301 -16.81 -2.97 -2.03
N ASP A 302 -16.43 -2.40 -3.17
CA ASP A 302 -16.24 -0.95 -3.31
C ASP A 302 -17.56 -0.18 -3.16
N ILE A 303 -18.67 -0.68 -3.72
CA ILE A 303 -20.00 -0.06 -3.59
C ILE A 303 -20.43 -0.05 -2.13
N VAL A 304 -20.31 -1.18 -1.45
CA VAL A 304 -20.67 -1.30 -0.04
C VAL A 304 -19.76 -0.44 0.83
N HIS A 305 -18.46 -0.40 0.54
CA HIS A 305 -17.52 0.46 1.24
C HIS A 305 -17.86 1.96 1.05
N ALA A 306 -18.19 2.37 -0.17
CA ALA A 306 -18.61 3.75 -0.45
C ALA A 306 -19.89 4.15 0.29
N GLY A 307 -20.78 3.20 0.57
CA GLY A 307 -22.01 3.40 1.33
C GLY A 307 -21.81 3.65 2.82
N HIS A 308 -20.60 3.49 3.36
CA HIS A 308 -20.31 3.66 4.80
C HIS A 308 -20.69 5.06 5.33
N ASP A 309 -20.52 6.10 4.52
CA ASP A 309 -20.87 7.46 4.94
C ASP A 309 -22.38 7.66 5.16
N ALA A 310 -23.22 6.79 4.59
CA ALA A 310 -24.68 6.83 4.75
C ALA A 310 -25.17 6.10 6.02
N LEU A 311 -24.30 5.42 6.76
CA LEU A 311 -24.69 4.72 7.98
C LEU A 311 -25.05 5.73 9.08
N PHE A 312 -26.20 5.49 9.73
CA PHE A 312 -26.68 6.32 10.85
C PHE A 312 -25.80 6.20 12.10
N ALA A 313 -25.38 4.96 12.42
CA ALA A 313 -24.46 4.68 13.51
C ALA A 313 -23.24 3.92 12.95
N ARG A 314 -22.04 4.32 13.39
CA ARG A 314 -20.78 3.77 12.90
C ARG A 314 -19.84 3.42 14.04
N LEU A 315 -19.30 2.21 14.00
CA LEU A 315 -18.24 1.76 14.90
C LEU A 315 -16.85 2.10 14.34
N PHE A 316 -16.76 2.21 13.03
CA PHE A 316 -15.52 2.48 12.30
C PHE A 316 -15.54 3.85 11.63
N ASN A 317 -14.37 4.33 11.21
CA ASN A 317 -14.24 5.59 10.46
C ASN A 317 -14.50 5.39 8.96
N SER A 318 -14.45 4.14 8.51
CA SER A 318 -14.79 3.74 7.12
C SER A 318 -14.96 2.22 6.98
#